data_c437f5ed57d7b255c3c280337ec93628
#
_entry.id   c437f5ed57d7b255c3c280337ec93628
#
_cell.length_a   1.000
_cell.length_b   1.000
_cell.length_c   1.000
_cell.angle_alpha   90.00
_cell.angle_beta   90.00
_cell.angle_gamma   90.00
#
_symmetry.space_group_name_H-M   'P 1'
#
loop_
_entity.id
_entity.type
_entity.pdbx_description
1 polymer ?
#
loop_
_entity_poly.entity_id
_entity_poly.type
_entity_poly.pdbx_seq_one_letter_code
_entity_poly.pdbx_strand_id
1 'polypeptide(L)'
;MRHFKGMIYLIVIGAVTLGVNANTKANQGEKKDGKTIKLMTYNIKFASPTFEPPWEIRREMQVDMIRQYDPDIIGTQEGLKEQIDYLMDQLPEYVVVGEGRKGGDDDEHMAIFFKRDKFRLRDLSSFQLSKTPDVIGSGPEVNPRMVTWARLALINRPAEGQSGPYPQDFRGHWENTQEFYVFNTHFFNRRDQEMARVNAAKLIMQRTNALERFGPWTKERPILLLGDFNAKPGGQVYRTFVGDEYTTDHDLLKDSIAGGSGIDWILYKGNVQVLQYENVDYNVDGVYPSDHHPILVEFRIVD
;
A
#
# COMPACT_ATOMS: atom_id res chain seq x y z
N MET A 1 11.39 57.62 -61.54
CA MET A 1 12.36 56.91 -62.37
C MET A 1 13.36 56.22 -61.43
N ARG A 2 13.33 54.94 -61.33
CA ARG A 2 14.38 53.96 -61.15
C ARG A 2 13.73 52.63 -60.69
N HIS A 3 13.77 51.70 -61.63
CA HIS A 3 13.34 50.32 -61.45
C HIS A 3 14.32 49.61 -60.51
N PHE A 4 13.81 48.84 -59.56
CA PHE A 4 14.58 47.81 -58.91
C PHE A 4 13.90 46.45 -59.13
N LYS A 5 14.57 45.62 -59.91
CA LYS A 5 14.20 44.22 -60.17
C LYS A 5 14.55 43.40 -58.93
N GLY A 6 13.52 42.83 -58.30
CA GLY A 6 13.72 41.82 -57.25
C GLY A 6 13.90 40.43 -57.87
N MET A 7 15.02 39.81 -57.57
CA MET A 7 15.36 38.46 -57.98
C MET A 7 14.81 37.47 -56.94
N ILE A 8 13.92 36.60 -57.38
CA ILE A 8 13.34 35.53 -56.54
C ILE A 8 14.32 34.34 -56.54
N TYR A 9 14.92 34.00 -55.37
CA TYR A 9 15.68 32.78 -55.23
C TYR A 9 14.71 31.67 -54.80
N LEU A 10 14.59 30.64 -55.63
CA LEU A 10 13.86 29.41 -55.34
C LEU A 10 14.81 28.49 -54.58
N ILE A 11 14.60 28.28 -53.29
CA ILE A 11 15.35 27.31 -52.52
C ILE A 11 14.55 25.97 -52.59
N VAL A 12 15.14 25.01 -53.30
CA VAL A 12 14.66 23.62 -53.31
C VAL A 12 15.27 22.93 -52.10
N ILE A 13 14.47 22.65 -51.10
CA ILE A 13 14.86 21.82 -49.97
C ILE A 13 14.55 20.37 -50.34
N GLY A 14 15.57 19.61 -50.64
CA GLY A 14 15.50 18.17 -50.84
C GLY A 14 15.26 17.47 -49.49
N ALA A 15 14.11 16.82 -49.34
CA ALA A 15 13.84 15.95 -48.20
C ALA A 15 14.61 14.63 -48.35
N VAL A 16 15.63 14.43 -47.53
CA VAL A 16 16.29 13.14 -47.37
C VAL A 16 15.50 12.35 -46.32
N THR A 17 14.70 11.41 -46.75
CA THR A 17 14.07 10.42 -45.87
C THR A 17 15.09 9.34 -45.51
N LEU A 18 15.66 9.47 -44.33
CA LEU A 18 16.40 8.37 -43.69
C LEU A 18 15.39 7.42 -43.09
N GLY A 19 15.15 6.31 -43.78
CA GLY A 19 14.38 5.19 -43.21
C GLY A 19 15.15 4.51 -42.08
N VAL A 20 14.81 4.80 -40.86
CA VAL A 20 15.24 4.02 -39.68
C VAL A 20 14.31 2.86 -39.53
N ASN A 21 14.71 1.69 -40.06
CA ASN A 21 14.11 0.41 -39.73
C ASN A 21 14.46 0.06 -38.28
N ALA A 22 13.69 0.53 -37.31
CA ALA A 22 13.70 0.02 -35.96
C ALA A 22 12.96 -1.32 -35.91
N ASN A 23 13.68 -2.40 -36.22
CA ASN A 23 13.26 -3.73 -35.83
C ASN A 23 13.34 -3.86 -34.30
N THR A 24 12.40 -3.31 -33.59
CA THR A 24 12.12 -3.69 -32.20
C THR A 24 11.52 -5.08 -32.24
N LYS A 25 12.36 -6.10 -32.14
CA LYS A 25 11.91 -7.40 -31.63
C LYS A 25 11.29 -7.12 -30.27
N ALA A 26 9.96 -7.09 -30.23
CA ALA A 26 9.22 -7.20 -29.00
C ALA A 26 9.71 -8.50 -28.35
N ASN A 27 10.43 -8.34 -27.27
CA ASN A 27 10.79 -9.44 -26.39
C ASN A 27 9.46 -9.97 -25.85
N GLN A 28 8.94 -11.05 -26.43
CA GLN A 28 7.87 -11.82 -25.87
C GLN A 28 8.44 -12.54 -24.64
N GLY A 29 8.71 -11.74 -23.60
CA GLY A 29 9.03 -12.24 -22.28
C GLY A 29 7.81 -12.96 -21.75
N GLU A 30 8.02 -14.19 -21.35
CA GLU A 30 7.14 -15.11 -20.68
C GLU A 30 6.11 -14.37 -19.81
N LYS A 31 4.83 -14.56 -20.11
CA LYS A 31 3.74 -14.31 -19.15
C LYS A 31 3.98 -15.22 -17.95
N LYS A 32 4.72 -14.74 -16.97
CA LYS A 32 4.66 -15.29 -15.62
C LYS A 32 3.27 -14.97 -15.09
N ASP A 33 2.43 -15.97 -14.96
CA ASP A 33 1.06 -15.91 -14.45
C ASP A 33 1.03 -15.58 -12.95
N GLY A 34 1.47 -14.40 -12.57
CA GLY A 34 1.32 -13.86 -11.21
C GLY A 34 0.19 -12.82 -11.21
N LYS A 35 -0.78 -12.97 -10.30
CA LYS A 35 -1.84 -11.96 -10.11
C LYS A 35 -1.24 -10.69 -9.56
N THR A 36 -1.59 -9.56 -10.14
CA THR A 36 -1.20 -8.26 -9.64
C THR A 36 -2.13 -7.80 -8.53
N ILE A 37 -1.57 -7.09 -7.55
CA ILE A 37 -2.26 -6.52 -6.40
C ILE A 37 -1.92 -5.05 -6.34
N LYS A 38 -2.94 -4.19 -6.32
CA LYS A 38 -2.81 -2.76 -6.04
C LYS A 38 -3.00 -2.51 -4.55
N LEU A 39 -1.97 -2.07 -3.88
CA LEU A 39 -1.95 -1.77 -2.44
C LEU A 39 -1.81 -0.26 -2.23
N MET A 40 -2.70 0.32 -1.43
CA MET A 40 -2.68 1.74 -1.06
C MET A 40 -2.47 1.91 0.44
N THR A 41 -1.60 2.84 0.83
CA THR A 41 -1.59 3.40 2.18
C THR A 41 -2.15 4.81 2.14
N TYR A 42 -3.03 5.14 3.09
CA TYR A 42 -3.69 6.43 3.11
C TYR A 42 -4.05 6.90 4.51
N ASN A 43 -3.32 7.87 5.02
CA ASN A 43 -3.76 8.62 6.20
C ASN A 43 -4.95 9.51 5.78
N ILE A 44 -6.17 9.14 6.20
CA ILE A 44 -7.41 9.79 5.77
C ILE A 44 -7.70 11.09 6.51
N LYS A 45 -6.89 11.46 7.46
CA LYS A 45 -7.08 12.57 8.40
C LYS A 45 -8.36 12.43 9.21
N PHE A 46 -8.23 12.32 10.53
CA PHE A 46 -9.39 12.20 11.41
C PHE A 46 -10.39 13.35 11.23
N ALA A 47 -11.65 13.12 11.63
CA ALA A 47 -12.72 14.11 11.51
C ALA A 47 -12.54 15.23 12.55
N SER A 48 -11.47 16.01 12.38
CA SER A 48 -11.18 17.17 13.21
C SER A 48 -12.16 18.29 12.92
N PRO A 49 -12.76 18.92 13.95
CA PRO A 49 -13.67 20.04 13.73
C PRO A 49 -12.96 21.34 13.27
N THR A 50 -11.63 21.33 13.27
CA THR A 50 -10.82 22.51 12.89
C THR A 50 -10.01 22.32 11.63
N PHE A 51 -10.09 21.14 11.01
CA PHE A 51 -9.40 20.88 9.74
C PHE A 51 -10.27 21.27 8.56
N GLU A 52 -9.69 22.01 7.60
CA GLU A 52 -10.35 22.42 6.37
C GLU A 52 -9.78 21.68 5.15
N PRO A 53 -10.63 21.13 4.28
CA PRO A 53 -12.08 21.09 4.39
C PRO A 53 -12.56 20.08 5.44
N PRO A 54 -13.76 20.29 6.02
CA PRO A 54 -14.31 19.41 7.05
C PRO A 54 -14.62 18.01 6.49
N TRP A 55 -14.80 17.05 7.40
CA TRP A 55 -15.01 15.64 7.04
C TRP A 55 -16.17 15.43 6.05
N GLU A 56 -17.27 16.15 6.20
CA GLU A 56 -18.47 16.07 5.35
C GLU A 56 -18.18 16.36 3.88
N ILE A 57 -17.17 17.17 3.60
CA ILE A 57 -16.69 17.45 2.23
C ILE A 57 -15.65 16.41 1.81
N ARG A 58 -14.67 16.14 2.67
CA ARG A 58 -13.56 15.22 2.36
C ARG A 58 -14.00 13.79 2.08
N ARG A 59 -15.03 13.31 2.78
CA ARG A 59 -15.50 11.92 2.68
C ARG A 59 -15.92 11.53 1.26
N GLU A 60 -16.60 12.42 0.54
CA GLU A 60 -17.01 12.17 -0.84
C GLU A 60 -15.80 12.15 -1.77
N MET A 61 -14.89 13.11 -1.60
CA MET A 61 -13.64 13.15 -2.35
C MET A 61 -12.78 11.90 -2.14
N GLN A 62 -12.73 11.37 -0.90
CA GLN A 62 -11.99 10.15 -0.60
C GLN A 62 -12.61 8.93 -1.29
N VAL A 63 -13.93 8.83 -1.31
CA VAL A 63 -14.64 7.75 -2.01
C VAL A 63 -14.37 7.83 -3.52
N ASP A 64 -14.47 9.02 -4.11
CA ASP A 64 -14.24 9.22 -5.54
C ASP A 64 -12.79 8.90 -5.92
N MET A 65 -11.84 9.34 -5.11
CA MET A 65 -10.42 8.97 -5.29
C MET A 65 -10.21 7.46 -5.22
N ILE A 66 -10.75 6.78 -4.21
CA ILE A 66 -10.63 5.33 -4.08
C ILE A 66 -11.24 4.62 -5.29
N ARG A 67 -12.40 5.06 -5.76
CA ARG A 67 -13.03 4.51 -6.98
C ARG A 67 -12.19 4.75 -8.24
N GLN A 68 -11.61 5.93 -8.37
CA GLN A 68 -10.78 6.29 -9.53
C GLN A 68 -9.51 5.43 -9.61
N TYR A 69 -8.82 5.24 -8.50
CA TYR A 69 -7.55 4.49 -8.45
C TYR A 69 -7.76 2.99 -8.30
N ASP A 70 -8.92 2.58 -7.83
CA ASP A 70 -9.37 1.19 -7.71
C ASP A 70 -8.33 0.26 -7.05
N PRO A 71 -7.83 0.59 -5.84
CA PRO A 71 -6.89 -0.27 -5.14
C PRO A 71 -7.57 -1.59 -4.72
N ASP A 72 -6.80 -2.65 -4.64
CA ASP A 72 -7.30 -3.95 -4.19
C ASP A 72 -7.30 -4.07 -2.66
N ILE A 73 -6.35 -3.38 -2.03
CA ILE A 73 -6.16 -3.33 -0.58
C ILE A 73 -5.82 -1.90 -0.20
N ILE A 74 -6.41 -1.40 0.91
CA ILE A 74 -6.13 -0.08 1.45
C ILE A 74 -5.85 -0.23 2.94
N GLY A 75 -4.72 0.28 3.42
CA GLY A 75 -4.51 0.51 4.85
C GLY A 75 -4.72 1.98 5.16
N THR A 76 -5.65 2.26 6.08
CA THR A 76 -5.96 3.64 6.49
C THR A 76 -5.42 3.95 7.87
N GLN A 77 -5.05 5.22 8.08
CA GLN A 77 -4.60 5.75 9.36
C GLN A 77 -5.49 6.95 9.73
N GLU A 78 -5.57 7.28 11.00
CA GLU A 78 -6.38 8.35 11.60
C GLU A 78 -7.92 8.20 11.47
N GLY A 79 -8.42 7.13 10.87
CA GLY A 79 -9.87 6.97 10.69
C GLY A 79 -10.59 6.73 12.01
N LEU A 80 -11.52 7.62 12.39
CA LEU A 80 -12.47 7.38 13.46
C LEU A 80 -13.56 6.41 13.00
N LYS A 81 -14.26 5.75 13.95
CA LYS A 81 -15.31 4.78 13.63
C LYS A 81 -16.31 5.29 12.59
N GLU A 82 -16.81 6.51 12.76
CA GLU A 82 -17.76 7.13 11.83
C GLU A 82 -17.21 7.29 10.40
N GLN A 83 -15.91 7.56 10.28
CA GLN A 83 -15.24 7.69 8.98
C GLN A 83 -15.08 6.33 8.31
N ILE A 84 -14.69 5.31 9.08
CA ILE A 84 -14.55 3.93 8.59
C ILE A 84 -15.92 3.39 8.16
N ASP A 85 -16.98 3.62 8.96
CA ASP A 85 -18.35 3.20 8.63
C ASP A 85 -18.83 3.86 7.32
N TYR A 86 -18.62 5.16 7.18
CA TYR A 86 -18.99 5.86 5.96
C TYR A 86 -18.28 5.28 4.73
N LEU A 87 -16.96 5.06 4.80
CA LEU A 87 -16.22 4.46 3.69
C LEU A 87 -16.72 3.03 3.39
N MET A 88 -17.00 2.24 4.42
CA MET A 88 -17.52 0.88 4.26
C MET A 88 -18.90 0.88 3.57
N ASP A 89 -19.78 1.80 3.92
CA ASP A 89 -21.12 1.92 3.32
C ASP A 89 -21.05 2.37 1.85
N GLN A 90 -20.11 3.26 1.54
CA GLN A 90 -19.94 3.78 0.17
C GLN A 90 -19.13 2.85 -0.75
N LEU A 91 -18.36 1.92 -0.19
CA LEU A 91 -17.46 1.01 -0.92
C LEU A 91 -17.83 -0.46 -0.62
N PRO A 92 -19.04 -0.93 -1.00
CA PRO A 92 -19.55 -2.25 -0.62
C PRO A 92 -18.77 -3.42 -1.22
N GLU A 93 -17.90 -3.17 -2.21
CA GLU A 93 -16.97 -4.15 -2.79
C GLU A 93 -15.83 -4.53 -1.85
N TYR A 94 -15.58 -3.76 -0.79
CA TYR A 94 -14.55 -4.07 0.20
C TYR A 94 -15.12 -4.78 1.43
N VAL A 95 -14.25 -5.55 2.08
CA VAL A 95 -14.35 -5.99 3.46
C VAL A 95 -13.40 -5.13 4.27
N VAL A 96 -13.83 -4.71 5.45
CA VAL A 96 -13.03 -3.90 6.36
C VAL A 96 -12.73 -4.70 7.62
N VAL A 97 -11.47 -4.67 8.07
CA VAL A 97 -11.01 -5.29 9.31
C VAL A 97 -10.10 -4.32 10.07
N GLY A 98 -9.97 -4.54 11.36
CA GLY A 98 -9.22 -3.69 12.28
C GLY A 98 -10.13 -3.05 13.32
N GLU A 99 -9.53 -2.59 14.38
CA GLU A 99 -10.18 -1.97 15.52
C GLU A 99 -9.53 -0.64 15.88
N GLY A 100 -10.17 0.14 16.73
CA GLY A 100 -9.62 1.35 17.30
C GLY A 100 -8.42 1.05 18.19
N ARG A 101 -7.47 1.94 18.27
CA ARG A 101 -6.21 1.72 19.01
C ARG A 101 -6.38 1.57 20.53
N LYS A 102 -7.57 1.87 21.07
CA LYS A 102 -7.97 1.58 22.45
C LYS A 102 -8.86 0.35 22.59
N GLY A 103 -9.09 -0.34 21.48
CA GLY A 103 -9.93 -1.53 21.39
C GLY A 103 -11.35 -1.23 20.89
N GLY A 104 -11.91 -2.18 20.16
CA GLY A 104 -13.25 -2.06 19.59
C GLY A 104 -13.39 -0.84 18.68
N ASP A 105 -14.38 0.00 18.97
CA ASP A 105 -14.70 1.19 18.19
C ASP A 105 -14.04 2.49 18.75
N ASP A 106 -13.20 2.36 19.79
CA ASP A 106 -12.66 3.53 20.48
C ASP A 106 -11.35 4.02 19.86
N ASP A 107 -11.30 5.35 19.60
CA ASP A 107 -10.15 6.05 19.03
C ASP A 107 -9.92 5.74 17.51
N GLU A 108 -8.78 6.16 16.96
CA GLU A 108 -8.42 5.97 15.55
C GLU A 108 -8.19 4.49 15.20
N HIS A 109 -8.74 4.07 14.07
CA HIS A 109 -8.60 2.71 13.56
C HIS A 109 -7.39 2.58 12.65
N MET A 110 -6.67 1.46 12.79
CA MET A 110 -5.70 1.01 11.79
C MET A 110 -6.41 0.02 10.87
N ALA A 111 -7.35 0.52 10.05
CA ALA A 111 -8.22 -0.34 9.26
C ALA A 111 -7.51 -0.85 8.00
N ILE A 112 -7.84 -2.08 7.61
CA ILE A 112 -7.44 -2.69 6.34
C ILE A 112 -8.72 -3.00 5.56
N PHE A 113 -8.87 -2.37 4.40
CA PHE A 113 -9.91 -2.64 3.41
C PHE A 113 -9.33 -3.58 2.36
N PHE A 114 -10.08 -4.59 1.93
CA PHE A 114 -9.68 -5.46 0.83
C PHE A 114 -10.88 -5.91 0.01
N LYS A 115 -10.72 -6.05 -1.30
CA LYS A 115 -11.79 -6.45 -2.22
C LYS A 115 -12.26 -7.87 -1.90
N ARG A 116 -13.56 -8.02 -1.57
CA ARG A 116 -14.17 -9.28 -1.18
C ARG A 116 -14.17 -10.35 -2.27
N ASP A 117 -14.09 -9.95 -3.51
CA ASP A 117 -14.09 -10.83 -4.66
C ASP A 117 -12.69 -11.29 -5.08
N LYS A 118 -11.64 -10.62 -4.59
CA LYS A 118 -10.23 -10.95 -4.87
C LYS A 118 -9.55 -11.71 -3.72
N PHE A 119 -10.01 -11.52 -2.48
CA PHE A 119 -9.31 -12.05 -1.31
C PHE A 119 -10.23 -12.80 -0.35
N ARG A 120 -9.63 -13.75 0.38
CA ARG A 120 -10.22 -14.38 1.57
C ARG A 120 -9.36 -14.05 2.79
N LEU A 121 -10.00 -13.59 3.86
CA LEU A 121 -9.35 -13.44 5.15
C LEU A 121 -9.04 -14.83 5.73
N ARG A 122 -7.80 -15.05 6.12
CA ARG A 122 -7.32 -16.29 6.74
C ARG A 122 -7.04 -16.12 8.21
N ASP A 123 -6.52 -14.95 8.57
CA ASP A 123 -6.13 -14.65 9.93
C ASP A 123 -6.16 -13.13 10.13
N LEU A 124 -6.41 -12.70 11.34
CA LEU A 124 -6.50 -11.29 11.72
C LEU A 124 -6.06 -11.14 13.17
N SER A 125 -5.20 -10.18 13.43
CA SER A 125 -4.88 -9.77 14.79
C SER A 125 -4.35 -8.35 14.82
N SER A 126 -4.15 -7.83 16.03
CA SER A 126 -3.54 -6.54 16.29
C SER A 126 -2.53 -6.66 17.42
N PHE A 127 -1.63 -5.70 17.54
CA PHE A 127 -0.75 -5.54 18.70
C PHE A 127 -0.39 -4.08 18.90
N GLN A 128 -0.13 -3.73 20.17
CA GLN A 128 0.23 -2.37 20.54
C GLN A 128 1.73 -2.13 20.36
N LEU A 129 2.12 -0.94 19.92
CA LEU A 129 3.51 -0.52 19.80
C LEU A 129 4.05 -0.03 21.15
N SER A 130 4.10 -0.96 22.10
CA SER A 130 4.41 -0.70 23.50
C SER A 130 5.30 -1.81 24.09
N LYS A 131 5.67 -1.66 25.37
CA LYS A 131 6.39 -2.71 26.13
C LYS A 131 5.51 -3.90 26.47
N THR A 132 4.20 -3.77 26.38
CA THR A 132 3.18 -4.79 26.60
C THR A 132 2.30 -4.91 25.37
N PRO A 133 2.84 -5.45 24.23
CA PRO A 133 2.17 -5.36 22.94
C PRO A 133 0.82 -6.10 22.87
N ASP A 134 0.62 -7.09 23.71
CA ASP A 134 -0.62 -7.88 23.74
C ASP A 134 -1.69 -7.31 24.70
N VAL A 135 -1.45 -6.12 25.27
CA VAL A 135 -2.39 -5.39 26.14
C VAL A 135 -2.99 -4.24 25.34
N ILE A 136 -4.28 -4.35 25.02
CA ILE A 136 -5.03 -3.34 24.25
C ILE A 136 -4.94 -1.98 24.93
N GLY A 137 -4.72 -0.92 24.13
CA GLY A 137 -4.60 0.46 24.61
C GLY A 137 -3.31 0.75 25.36
N SER A 138 -2.39 -0.22 25.45
CA SER A 138 -1.09 0.01 26.09
C SER A 138 -0.20 0.90 25.20
N GLY A 139 0.57 1.78 25.82
CA GLY A 139 1.50 2.66 25.11
C GLY A 139 1.90 3.84 25.96
N PRO A 140 2.78 4.69 25.43
CA PRO A 140 3.12 5.93 26.12
C PRO A 140 1.90 6.87 26.12
N GLU A 141 1.24 6.90 27.26
CA GLU A 141 0.31 7.92 27.73
C GLU A 141 -1.01 8.11 26.93
N VAL A 142 -1.11 9.21 26.15
CA VAL A 142 -2.43 9.71 25.69
C VAL A 142 -2.87 9.04 24.40
N ASN A 143 -1.92 8.70 23.53
CA ASN A 143 -2.21 8.16 22.19
C ASN A 143 -1.46 6.84 21.93
N PRO A 144 -2.02 5.70 22.31
CA PRO A 144 -1.44 4.41 21.98
C PRO A 144 -1.28 4.27 20.45
N ARG A 145 -0.28 3.51 20.04
CA ARG A 145 -0.05 3.18 18.63
C ARG A 145 -0.07 1.68 18.47
N MET A 146 -0.58 1.23 17.36
CA MET A 146 -0.80 -0.19 17.12
C MET A 146 -0.50 -0.58 15.68
N VAL A 147 -0.51 -1.87 15.46
CA VAL A 147 -0.50 -2.52 14.16
C VAL A 147 -1.74 -3.38 14.07
N THR A 148 -2.49 -3.25 12.99
CA THR A 148 -3.43 -4.27 12.53
C THR A 148 -2.76 -5.09 11.44
N TRP A 149 -2.88 -6.41 11.49
CA TRP A 149 -2.40 -7.25 10.40
C TRP A 149 -3.44 -8.30 10.00
N ALA A 150 -3.47 -8.59 8.72
CA ALA A 150 -4.32 -9.60 8.12
C ALA A 150 -3.49 -10.56 7.28
N ARG A 151 -3.78 -11.85 7.33
CA ARG A 151 -3.33 -12.83 6.35
C ARG A 151 -4.42 -13.04 5.33
N LEU A 152 -4.12 -12.69 4.10
CA LEU A 152 -5.04 -12.77 2.96
C LEU A 152 -4.61 -13.88 2.01
N ALA A 153 -5.59 -14.54 1.42
CA ALA A 153 -5.39 -15.50 0.33
C ALA A 153 -6.04 -14.99 -0.95
N LEU A 154 -5.33 -15.05 -2.07
CA LEU A 154 -5.88 -14.74 -3.39
C LEU A 154 -6.96 -15.75 -3.77
N ILE A 155 -8.11 -15.27 -4.25
CA ILE A 155 -9.16 -16.12 -4.80
C ILE A 155 -8.77 -16.50 -6.24
N ASN A 156 -8.52 -17.77 -6.46
CA ASN A 156 -8.34 -18.31 -7.80
C ASN A 156 -9.73 -18.51 -8.41
N ARG A 157 -10.21 -17.55 -9.22
CA ARG A 157 -11.38 -17.81 -10.07
C ARG A 157 -10.91 -18.63 -11.29
N PRO A 158 -11.66 -19.68 -11.71
CA PRO A 158 -11.45 -20.29 -13.01
C PRO A 158 -11.58 -19.20 -14.09
N ALA A 159 -10.80 -19.30 -15.16
CA ALA A 159 -10.95 -18.41 -16.31
C ALA A 159 -12.41 -18.44 -16.80
N GLU A 160 -12.94 -17.29 -17.23
CA GLU A 160 -14.28 -17.20 -17.82
C GLU A 160 -14.43 -18.24 -18.94
N GLY A 161 -15.46 -19.10 -18.85
CA GLY A 161 -15.73 -20.19 -19.79
C GLY A 161 -15.43 -21.60 -19.26
N GLN A 162 -14.77 -21.73 -18.10
CA GLN A 162 -14.70 -23.00 -17.39
C GLN A 162 -15.88 -23.11 -16.40
N SER A 163 -17.08 -23.41 -16.93
CA SER A 163 -18.24 -23.78 -16.13
C SER A 163 -18.08 -25.20 -15.60
N GLY A 164 -17.30 -25.35 -14.55
CA GLY A 164 -17.36 -26.54 -13.70
C GLY A 164 -18.31 -26.24 -12.54
N PRO A 165 -19.10 -27.25 -12.05
CA PRO A 165 -19.80 -27.07 -10.79
C PRO A 165 -18.79 -26.67 -9.74
N TYR A 166 -19.17 -25.71 -8.88
CA TYR A 166 -18.34 -25.35 -7.70
C TYR A 166 -17.85 -26.64 -7.08
N PRO A 167 -16.52 -26.86 -6.98
CA PRO A 167 -16.03 -28.09 -6.39
C PRO A 167 -16.57 -28.15 -4.95
N GLN A 168 -17.45 -29.09 -4.68
CA GLN A 168 -17.96 -29.32 -3.33
C GLN A 168 -16.90 -29.92 -2.41
N ASP A 169 -15.67 -30.08 -2.90
CA ASP A 169 -14.55 -30.62 -2.16
C ASP A 169 -13.67 -29.48 -1.64
N PHE A 170 -14.10 -28.92 -0.54
CA PHE A 170 -13.41 -27.84 0.19
C PHE A 170 -11.98 -28.22 0.65
N ARG A 171 -11.58 -29.47 0.56
CA ARG A 171 -10.31 -29.96 1.13
C ARG A 171 -9.11 -29.92 0.18
N GLY A 172 -9.31 -29.87 -1.13
CA GLY A 172 -8.21 -29.95 -2.10
C GLY A 172 -7.73 -28.62 -2.71
N HIS A 173 -8.49 -27.52 -2.54
CA HIS A 173 -8.14 -26.21 -3.14
C HIS A 173 -7.33 -25.27 -2.26
N TRP A 174 -7.02 -25.67 -1.04
CA TRP A 174 -6.26 -24.84 -0.09
C TRP A 174 -4.75 -24.86 -0.33
N GLU A 175 -4.25 -25.88 -1.04
CA GLU A 175 -2.81 -26.12 -1.20
C GLU A 175 -2.11 -25.22 -2.21
N ASN A 176 -2.86 -24.54 -3.09
CA ASN A 176 -2.32 -23.68 -4.15
C ASN A 176 -2.78 -22.21 -4.09
N THR A 177 -3.32 -21.74 -2.97
CA THR A 177 -3.65 -20.32 -2.82
C THR A 177 -2.41 -19.55 -2.40
N GLN A 178 -2.07 -18.51 -3.17
CA GLN A 178 -1.03 -17.57 -2.75
C GLN A 178 -1.55 -16.79 -1.54
N GLU A 179 -0.89 -16.96 -0.40
CA GLU A 179 -1.18 -16.23 0.83
C GLU A 179 -0.06 -15.24 1.12
N PHE A 180 -0.43 -14.12 1.72
CA PHE A 180 0.50 -13.07 2.13
C PHE A 180 -0.05 -12.33 3.35
N TYR A 181 0.81 -11.61 4.04
CA TYR A 181 0.45 -10.76 5.17
C TYR A 181 0.41 -9.29 4.77
N VAL A 182 -0.56 -8.58 5.29
CA VAL A 182 -0.68 -7.11 5.21
C VAL A 182 -0.66 -6.56 6.63
N PHE A 183 0.25 -5.64 6.90
CA PHE A 183 0.40 -4.92 8.17
C PHE A 183 0.11 -3.45 7.93
N ASN A 184 -0.77 -2.86 8.72
CA ASN A 184 -1.07 -1.44 8.68
C ASN A 184 -0.77 -0.79 10.04
N THR A 185 -0.10 0.35 10.03
CA THR A 185 0.33 1.04 11.25
C THR A 185 0.33 2.55 11.12
N HIS A 186 0.30 3.25 12.26
CA HIS A 186 0.54 4.68 12.38
C HIS A 186 1.47 4.94 13.57
N PHE A 187 2.66 5.50 13.32
CA PHE A 187 3.67 5.71 14.33
C PHE A 187 3.44 7.01 15.15
N PHE A 188 4.24 7.17 16.19
CA PHE A 188 4.22 8.36 17.05
C PHE A 188 4.61 9.61 16.27
N ASN A 189 3.81 10.68 16.34
CA ASN A 189 3.96 11.88 15.52
C ASN A 189 4.79 13.00 16.18
N ARG A 190 5.07 12.95 17.49
CA ARG A 190 5.81 14.02 18.17
C ARG A 190 7.31 13.90 17.85
N ARG A 191 7.96 15.06 17.69
CA ARG A 191 9.39 15.13 17.35
C ARG A 191 10.31 14.49 18.39
N ASP A 192 9.95 14.56 19.68
CA ASP A 192 10.69 14.00 20.80
C ASP A 192 10.51 12.46 20.95
N GLN A 193 9.73 11.82 20.09
CA GLN A 193 9.41 10.38 20.16
C GLN A 193 10.21 9.51 19.16
N GLU A 194 11.37 9.94 18.70
CA GLU A 194 12.19 9.18 17.75
C GLU A 194 12.51 7.78 18.28
N MET A 195 12.92 7.65 19.54
CA MET A 195 13.21 6.34 20.16
C MET A 195 11.96 5.45 20.29
N ALA A 196 10.78 6.05 20.49
CA ALA A 196 9.53 5.29 20.50
C ALA A 196 9.24 4.71 19.09
N ARG A 197 9.45 5.49 18.02
CA ARG A 197 9.33 5.02 16.63
C ARG A 197 10.36 3.91 16.31
N VAL A 198 11.61 4.06 16.73
CA VAL A 198 12.64 3.02 16.52
C VAL A 198 12.27 1.73 17.26
N ASN A 199 11.78 1.82 18.50
CA ASN A 199 11.34 0.65 19.25
C ASN A 199 10.10 0.00 18.63
N ALA A 200 9.18 0.79 18.09
CA ALA A 200 8.03 0.33 17.32
C ALA A 200 8.47 -0.46 16.07
N ALA A 201 9.42 0.08 15.30
CA ALA A 201 9.97 -0.60 14.14
C ALA A 201 10.64 -1.94 14.52
N LYS A 202 11.45 -1.97 15.58
CA LYS A 202 12.07 -3.20 16.10
C LYS A 202 11.03 -4.24 16.52
N LEU A 203 9.94 -3.82 17.17
CA LEU A 203 8.86 -4.72 17.57
C LEU A 203 8.15 -5.30 16.35
N ILE A 204 7.86 -4.49 15.33
CA ILE A 204 7.28 -4.97 14.07
C ILE A 204 8.19 -6.00 13.42
N MET A 205 9.49 -5.72 13.28
CA MET A 205 10.46 -6.68 12.73
C MET A 205 10.50 -7.98 13.53
N GLN A 206 10.47 -7.91 14.85
CA GLN A 206 10.41 -9.08 15.70
C GLN A 206 9.15 -9.92 15.47
N ARG A 207 7.97 -9.27 15.34
CA ARG A 207 6.69 -9.95 15.14
C ARG A 207 6.59 -10.53 13.73
N THR A 208 7.02 -9.82 12.69
CA THR A 208 7.02 -10.32 11.32
C THR A 208 7.95 -11.51 11.15
N ASN A 209 9.18 -11.47 11.72
CA ASN A 209 10.12 -12.58 11.68
C ASN A 209 9.63 -13.80 12.48
N ALA A 210 8.83 -13.58 13.53
CA ALA A 210 8.23 -14.68 14.29
C ALA A 210 7.15 -15.43 13.48
N LEU A 211 6.37 -14.73 12.63
CA LEU A 211 5.37 -15.36 11.76
C LEU A 211 6.00 -16.32 10.75
N GLU A 212 7.15 -15.99 10.21
CA GLU A 212 7.87 -16.83 9.25
C GLU A 212 8.37 -18.15 9.85
N ARG A 213 8.66 -18.17 11.18
CA ARG A 213 9.26 -19.32 11.89
C ARG A 213 8.24 -20.41 12.26
N PHE A 214 6.96 -20.13 12.29
CA PHE A 214 5.95 -21.01 12.86
C PHE A 214 5.09 -21.78 11.84
N GLY A 215 5.62 -22.13 10.68
CA GLY A 215 4.86 -22.95 9.73
C GLY A 215 5.68 -24.07 9.12
N PRO A 216 5.32 -25.34 9.28
CA PRO A 216 6.04 -26.48 8.68
C PRO A 216 5.86 -26.58 7.16
N TRP A 217 5.04 -25.72 6.56
CA TRP A 217 4.69 -25.71 5.12
C TRP A 217 5.11 -24.41 4.43
N THR A 218 6.00 -23.65 5.02
CA THR A 218 6.32 -22.29 4.61
C THR A 218 7.23 -22.24 3.38
N LYS A 219 6.61 -22.16 2.22
CA LYS A 219 7.04 -21.16 1.26
C LYS A 219 6.89 -19.81 2.00
N GLU A 220 7.92 -19.01 2.05
CA GLU A 220 7.90 -17.70 2.70
C GLU A 220 6.73 -16.88 2.17
N ARG A 221 5.70 -16.70 3.02
CA ARG A 221 4.58 -15.85 2.64
C ARG A 221 5.06 -14.42 2.56
N PRO A 222 4.79 -13.71 1.47
CA PRO A 222 5.13 -12.30 1.38
C PRO A 222 4.52 -11.50 2.52
N ILE A 223 5.26 -10.49 2.97
CA ILE A 223 4.82 -9.49 3.94
C ILE A 223 4.77 -8.14 3.24
N LEU A 224 3.65 -7.44 3.37
CA LEU A 224 3.43 -6.09 2.91
C LEU A 224 3.15 -5.24 4.15
N LEU A 225 4.05 -4.33 4.49
CA LEU A 225 3.94 -3.41 5.62
C LEU A 225 3.72 -1.99 5.10
N LEU A 226 2.63 -1.38 5.51
CA LEU A 226 2.25 -0.04 5.07
C LEU A 226 1.82 0.84 6.26
N GLY A 227 1.86 2.14 6.07
CA GLY A 227 1.39 3.09 7.08
C GLY A 227 2.05 4.45 7.03
N ASP A 228 1.63 5.28 7.98
CA ASP A 228 2.28 6.53 8.33
C ASP A 228 3.32 6.28 9.43
N PHE A 229 4.59 6.30 9.06
CA PHE A 229 5.69 6.03 9.98
C PHE A 229 6.18 7.27 10.73
N ASN A 230 5.64 8.47 10.41
CA ASN A 230 6.07 9.72 11.01
C ASN A 230 7.60 9.90 11.07
N ALA A 231 8.30 9.31 10.11
CA ALA A 231 9.76 9.31 9.98
C ALA A 231 10.15 9.43 8.51
N LYS A 232 11.30 10.00 8.24
CA LYS A 232 11.79 10.16 6.87
C LYS A 232 12.67 8.98 6.44
N PRO A 233 12.70 8.64 5.15
CA PRO A 233 13.67 7.70 4.59
C PRO A 233 15.11 8.08 4.95
N GLY A 234 15.95 7.06 5.13
CA GLY A 234 17.35 7.24 5.56
C GLY A 234 17.53 7.54 7.05
N GLY A 235 16.46 7.80 7.81
CA GLY A 235 16.50 7.95 9.28
C GLY A 235 16.66 6.61 10.01
N GLN A 236 16.82 6.64 11.33
CA GLN A 236 17.04 5.44 12.14
C GLN A 236 15.86 4.47 12.08
N VAL A 237 14.62 4.97 12.06
CA VAL A 237 13.40 4.16 11.92
C VAL A 237 13.43 3.40 10.60
N TYR A 238 13.71 4.10 9.49
CA TYR A 238 13.77 3.52 8.16
C TYR A 238 14.85 2.42 8.08
N ARG A 239 16.09 2.72 8.56
CA ARG A 239 17.18 1.73 8.59
C ARG A 239 16.87 0.51 9.45
N THR A 240 16.00 0.63 10.46
CA THR A 240 15.56 -0.54 11.25
C THR A 240 14.79 -1.54 10.38
N PHE A 241 14.08 -1.08 9.34
CA PHE A 241 13.34 -1.96 8.44
C PHE A 241 14.16 -2.44 7.25
N VAL A 242 14.92 -1.55 6.60
CA VAL A 242 15.56 -1.83 5.30
C VAL A 242 17.08 -2.02 5.41
N GLY A 243 17.65 -1.75 6.59
CA GLY A 243 19.10 -1.77 6.77
C GLY A 243 19.81 -0.53 6.20
N ASP A 244 21.12 -0.61 6.16
CA ASP A 244 22.05 0.34 5.56
C ASP A 244 23.19 -0.43 4.88
N GLU A 245 24.18 0.29 4.34
CA GLU A 245 25.32 -0.31 3.64
C GLU A 245 26.19 -1.25 4.51
N TYR A 246 26.02 -1.20 5.85
CA TYR A 246 26.75 -2.03 6.79
C TYR A 246 25.90 -3.20 7.32
N THR A 247 24.63 -3.27 6.95
CA THR A 247 23.73 -4.29 7.47
C THR A 247 23.87 -5.59 6.70
N THR A 248 24.24 -6.67 7.39
CA THR A 248 24.37 -8.02 6.81
C THR A 248 23.15 -8.91 7.06
N ASP A 249 22.09 -8.37 7.69
CA ASP A 249 20.88 -9.13 7.98
C ASP A 249 20.09 -9.36 6.68
N HIS A 250 19.74 -10.62 6.42
CA HIS A 250 18.98 -11.02 5.25
C HIS A 250 17.45 -10.97 5.48
N ASP A 251 17.04 -10.71 6.72
CA ASP A 251 15.64 -10.72 7.13
C ASP A 251 14.97 -9.33 7.06
N LEU A 252 15.56 -8.40 6.34
CA LEU A 252 15.07 -7.04 6.21
C LEU A 252 13.94 -6.91 5.19
N LEU A 253 13.14 -5.87 5.38
CA LEU A 253 12.16 -5.44 4.39
C LEU A 253 12.84 -4.66 3.25
N LYS A 254 12.16 -4.59 2.11
CA LYS A 254 12.55 -3.77 0.97
C LYS A 254 11.57 -2.62 0.83
N ASP A 255 12.06 -1.47 0.40
CA ASP A 255 11.20 -0.36 0.04
C ASP A 255 10.60 -0.59 -1.36
N SER A 256 9.32 -0.29 -1.52
CA SER A 256 8.64 -0.33 -2.81
C SER A 256 9.07 0.82 -3.74
N ILE A 257 9.71 1.83 -3.16
CA ILE A 257 10.27 2.98 -3.86
C ILE A 257 11.77 3.05 -3.59
N ALA A 258 12.56 3.12 -4.63
CA ALA A 258 13.99 3.40 -4.47
C ALA A 258 14.19 4.82 -3.91
N GLY A 259 14.57 4.91 -2.65
CA GLY A 259 14.87 6.16 -1.96
C GLY A 259 13.73 6.83 -1.20
N GLY A 260 12.54 6.25 -1.20
CA GLY A 260 11.39 6.70 -0.40
C GLY A 260 10.97 8.15 -0.64
N SER A 261 9.70 8.48 -0.40
CA SER A 261 9.25 9.87 -0.36
C SER A 261 8.32 10.08 0.82
N GLY A 262 8.57 11.12 1.61
CA GLY A 262 7.67 11.47 2.71
C GLY A 262 7.75 10.54 3.94
N ILE A 263 6.66 10.45 4.69
CA ILE A 263 6.55 9.71 5.95
C ILE A 263 5.62 8.51 5.85
N ASP A 264 4.91 8.38 4.75
CA ASP A 264 4.05 7.26 4.41
C ASP A 264 4.85 6.28 3.55
N TRP A 265 4.90 5.00 3.93
CA TRP A 265 5.70 3.99 3.24
C TRP A 265 4.91 2.73 2.97
N ILE A 266 5.31 2.00 1.92
CA ILE A 266 4.94 0.61 1.66
C ILE A 266 6.23 -0.18 1.54
N LEU A 267 6.49 -1.05 2.52
CA LEU A 267 7.65 -1.94 2.59
C LEU A 267 7.20 -3.37 2.35
N TYR A 268 8.08 -4.21 1.83
CA TYR A 268 7.74 -5.59 1.52
C TYR A 268 8.88 -6.57 1.76
N LYS A 269 8.55 -7.85 1.93
CA LYS A 269 9.48 -8.98 2.03
C LYS A 269 8.94 -10.21 1.32
N GLY A 270 9.82 -11.10 0.91
CA GLY A 270 9.47 -12.34 0.21
C GLY A 270 9.42 -12.18 -1.31
N ASN A 271 8.82 -13.16 -1.97
CA ASN A 271 8.78 -13.24 -3.44
C ASN A 271 7.74 -12.25 -4.02
N VAL A 272 8.09 -10.99 -4.03
CA VAL A 272 7.27 -9.88 -4.53
C VAL A 272 8.06 -9.06 -5.54
N GLN A 273 7.43 -8.77 -6.66
CA GLN A 273 7.94 -7.83 -7.67
C GLN A 273 7.09 -6.56 -7.64
N VAL A 274 7.71 -5.42 -7.43
CA VAL A 274 7.09 -4.11 -7.61
C VAL A 274 7.00 -3.84 -9.11
N LEU A 275 5.80 -3.53 -9.60
CA LEU A 275 5.54 -3.25 -11.01
C LEU A 275 5.40 -1.76 -11.26
N GLN A 276 4.67 -1.06 -10.38
CA GLN A 276 4.41 0.36 -10.49
C GLN A 276 4.30 0.97 -9.10
N TYR A 277 4.69 2.21 -9.00
CA TYR A 277 4.57 3.08 -7.83
C TYR A 277 3.96 4.42 -8.25
N GLU A 278 3.05 4.93 -7.44
CA GLU A 278 2.44 6.24 -7.64
C GLU A 278 2.24 6.96 -6.30
N ASN A 279 2.67 8.21 -6.22
CA ASN A 279 2.24 9.15 -5.19
C ASN A 279 0.99 9.85 -5.73
N VAL A 280 -0.17 9.51 -5.15
CA VAL A 280 -1.47 9.90 -5.69
C VAL A 280 -1.72 11.39 -5.45
N ASP A 281 -1.75 12.17 -6.52
CA ASP A 281 -2.08 13.60 -6.48
C ASP A 281 -3.54 13.81 -6.89
N TYR A 282 -4.46 13.49 -5.96
CA TYR A 282 -5.89 13.69 -6.16
C TYR A 282 -6.37 14.93 -5.43
N ASN A 283 -6.98 15.84 -6.18
CA ASN A 283 -7.63 17.04 -5.64
C ASN A 283 -8.84 17.43 -6.50
N VAL A 284 -9.73 18.22 -5.93
CA VAL A 284 -10.85 18.85 -6.64
C VAL A 284 -10.66 20.35 -6.52
N ASP A 285 -10.40 21.04 -7.63
CA ASP A 285 -10.18 22.49 -7.71
C ASP A 285 -9.07 22.98 -6.74
N GLY A 286 -8.02 22.18 -6.56
CA GLY A 286 -6.90 22.48 -5.66
C GLY A 286 -7.17 22.16 -4.20
N VAL A 287 -8.31 21.57 -3.87
CA VAL A 287 -8.67 21.11 -2.53
C VAL A 287 -8.33 19.63 -2.39
N TYR A 288 -7.59 19.27 -1.35
CA TYR A 288 -7.17 17.89 -1.07
C TYR A 288 -8.05 17.23 -0.01
N PRO A 289 -8.36 15.92 -0.15
CA PRO A 289 -9.21 15.22 0.81
C PRO A 289 -8.51 14.84 2.11
N SER A 290 -7.21 15.05 2.22
CA SER A 290 -6.36 14.84 3.41
C SER A 290 -5.14 15.75 3.35
N ASP A 291 -4.44 15.91 4.46
CA ASP A 291 -3.09 16.51 4.52
C ASP A 291 -1.97 15.52 4.12
N HIS A 292 -2.34 14.28 3.78
CA HIS A 292 -1.48 13.26 3.22
C HIS A 292 -1.91 12.89 1.79
N HIS A 293 -0.93 12.62 0.94
CA HIS A 293 -1.14 12.02 -0.38
C HIS A 293 -1.06 10.51 -0.27
N PRO A 294 -2.05 9.75 -0.78
CA PRO A 294 -1.96 8.29 -0.76
C PRO A 294 -0.77 7.79 -1.57
N ILE A 295 -0.19 6.68 -1.15
CA ILE A 295 0.78 5.94 -1.93
C ILE A 295 0.12 4.70 -2.48
N LEU A 296 0.18 4.49 -3.79
CA LEU A 296 -0.32 3.32 -4.48
C LEU A 296 0.85 2.54 -5.08
N VAL A 297 0.92 1.25 -4.80
CA VAL A 297 1.91 0.35 -5.37
C VAL A 297 1.23 -0.85 -6.00
N GLU A 298 1.62 -1.19 -7.20
CA GLU A 298 1.21 -2.42 -7.86
C GLU A 298 2.29 -3.48 -7.69
N PHE A 299 1.91 -4.60 -7.10
CA PHE A 299 2.77 -5.74 -6.84
C PHE A 299 2.34 -6.96 -7.66
N ARG A 300 3.32 -7.82 -7.93
CA ARG A 300 3.10 -9.20 -8.34
C ARG A 300 3.73 -10.13 -7.31
N ILE A 301 2.94 -11.08 -6.80
CA ILE A 301 3.49 -12.18 -6.02
C ILE A 301 4.06 -13.20 -7.01
N VAL A 302 5.31 -13.55 -6.83
CA VAL A 302 6.05 -14.49 -7.69
C VAL A 302 6.18 -15.81 -6.96
N ASP A 303 5.91 -16.92 -7.66
CA ASP A 303 6.01 -18.31 -7.12
C ASP A 303 7.46 -18.76 -6.85
#